data_3276f89872c91394a69e051e292d01ce
#
_entry.id   3276f89872c91394a69e051e292d01ce
#
_cell.length_a   1.000
_cell.length_b   1.000
_cell.length_c   1.000
_cell.angle_alpha   90.00
_cell.angle_beta   90.00
_cell.angle_gamma   90.00
#
_symmetry.space_group_name_H-M   'P 1'
#
loop_
_entity.id
_entity.type
_entity.pdbx_description
1 polymer ?
#
loop_
_entity_poly.entity_id
_entity_poly.type
_entity_poly.pdbx_seq_one_letter_code
_entity_poly.pdbx_strand_id
1 'polypeptide(L)'
;MTRFVIDAAVALRVIRDVRQVAEQHQLVAPAALRSEVLSLLYRTARTGVLSETGARHQLDALAGLKIRLLADRVSRATAWKIASQLGWDDIGPAEYLAVAALQADALVTEDERLADQRLVPTATYEDLFR
;
A
#
# COMPACT_ATOMS: atom_id res chain seq x y z
N MET A 1 8.76 -17.77 -1.04
CA MET A 1 8.16 -16.54 -1.58
C MET A 1 7.36 -15.84 -0.49
N THR A 2 7.59 -14.56 -0.28
CA THR A 2 6.82 -13.78 0.68
C THR A 2 5.91 -12.81 -0.06
N ARG A 3 4.66 -12.73 0.38
CA ARG A 3 3.71 -11.75 -0.13
C ARG A 3 3.59 -10.61 0.86
N PHE A 4 3.91 -9.41 0.40
CA PHE A 4 3.82 -8.20 1.21
C PHE A 4 2.69 -7.32 0.71
N VAL A 5 1.84 -6.87 1.63
CA VAL A 5 0.96 -5.74 1.33
C VAL A 5 1.75 -4.46 1.54
N ILE A 6 1.66 -3.55 0.58
CA ILE A 6 2.23 -2.21 0.72
C ILE A 6 1.13 -1.17 0.56
N ASP A 7 1.26 -0.04 1.22
CA ASP A 7 0.34 1.07 1.06
C ASP A 7 0.85 2.07 0.00
N ALA A 8 0.07 3.11 -0.26
CA ALA A 8 0.41 4.09 -1.30
C ALA A 8 1.71 4.83 -1.01
N ALA A 9 1.95 5.20 0.25
CA ALA A 9 3.17 5.90 0.65
C ALA A 9 4.40 5.01 0.43
N VAL A 10 4.31 3.73 0.78
CA VAL A 10 5.40 2.77 0.56
C VAL A 10 5.66 2.56 -0.93
N ALA A 11 4.60 2.42 -1.74
CA ALA A 11 4.75 2.29 -3.19
C ALA A 11 5.50 3.48 -3.79
N LEU A 12 5.15 4.70 -3.38
CA LEU A 12 5.85 5.92 -3.83
C LEU A 12 7.30 5.96 -3.34
N ARG A 13 7.55 5.49 -2.13
CA ARG A 13 8.91 5.43 -1.60
C ARG A 13 9.78 4.48 -2.43
N VAL A 14 9.29 3.31 -2.77
CA VAL A 14 10.01 2.36 -3.63
C VAL A 14 10.35 3.01 -4.98
N ILE A 15 9.39 3.72 -5.57
CA ILE A 15 9.59 4.43 -6.85
C ILE A 15 10.65 5.53 -6.71
N ARG A 16 10.55 6.36 -5.68
CA ARG A 16 11.49 7.47 -5.46
C ARG A 16 12.90 6.98 -5.18
N ASP A 17 13.03 5.89 -4.42
CA ASP A 17 14.32 5.31 -4.09
C ASP A 17 14.94 4.54 -5.26
N VAL A 18 14.17 4.33 -6.33
CA VAL A 18 14.59 3.58 -7.52
C VAL A 18 15.16 2.20 -7.11
N ARG A 19 14.51 1.56 -6.16
CA ARG A 19 14.93 0.24 -5.66
C ARG A 19 14.07 -0.84 -6.28
N GLN A 20 14.68 -1.99 -6.50
CA GLN A 20 13.99 -3.14 -7.05
C GLN A 20 13.63 -4.12 -5.94
N VAL A 21 12.36 -4.46 -5.84
CA VAL A 21 11.86 -5.47 -4.90
C VAL A 21 12.49 -6.82 -5.27
N ALA A 22 12.89 -7.59 -4.26
CA ALA A 22 13.52 -8.89 -4.48
C ALA A 22 12.58 -9.80 -5.27
N GLU A 23 13.12 -10.53 -6.25
CA GLU A 23 12.35 -11.34 -7.19
C GLU A 23 11.47 -12.40 -6.53
N GLN A 24 11.90 -12.93 -5.39
CA GLN A 24 11.17 -13.97 -4.68
C GLN A 24 9.94 -13.42 -3.93
N HIS A 25 9.79 -12.10 -3.87
CA HIS A 25 8.66 -11.48 -3.16
C HIS A 25 7.59 -11.03 -4.13
N GLN A 26 6.34 -11.03 -3.68
CA GLN A 26 5.20 -10.52 -4.43
C GLN A 26 4.57 -9.37 -3.64
N LEU A 27 4.28 -8.27 -4.32
CA LEU A 27 3.55 -7.14 -3.75
C LEU A 27 2.07 -7.31 -4.02
N VAL A 28 1.27 -7.03 -3.00
CA VAL A 28 -0.19 -7.09 -3.08
C VAL A 28 -0.76 -5.83 -2.47
N ALA A 29 -1.91 -5.39 -2.93
CA ALA A 29 -2.58 -4.23 -2.34
C ALA A 29 -4.06 -4.22 -2.73
N PRO A 30 -4.90 -3.47 -1.99
CA PRO A 30 -6.26 -3.18 -2.43
C PRO A 30 -6.24 -2.38 -3.74
N ALA A 31 -7.26 -2.54 -4.55
CA ALA A 31 -7.41 -1.78 -5.80
C ALA A 31 -7.40 -0.26 -5.59
N ALA A 32 -7.82 0.20 -4.42
CA ALA A 32 -7.81 1.62 -4.03
C ALA A 32 -6.41 2.23 -4.04
N LEU A 33 -5.34 1.43 -3.99
CA LEU A 33 -3.96 1.91 -3.97
C LEU A 33 -3.69 2.90 -5.11
N ARG A 34 -4.16 2.62 -6.32
CA ARG A 34 -3.91 3.50 -7.48
C ARG A 34 -4.50 4.88 -7.29
N SER A 35 -5.73 4.96 -6.82
CA SER A 35 -6.39 6.23 -6.55
C SER A 35 -5.72 6.99 -5.42
N GLU A 36 -5.26 6.28 -4.41
CA GLU A 36 -4.54 6.89 -3.29
C GLU A 36 -3.19 7.46 -3.72
N VAL A 37 -2.45 6.74 -4.55
CA VAL A 37 -1.19 7.23 -5.13
C VAL A 37 -1.44 8.48 -5.96
N LEU A 38 -2.47 8.46 -6.81
CA LEU A 38 -2.83 9.62 -7.62
C LEU A 38 -3.15 10.83 -6.75
N SER A 39 -3.91 10.64 -5.67
CA SER A 39 -4.25 11.71 -4.73
C SER A 39 -3.02 12.26 -4.01
N LEU A 40 -2.11 11.40 -3.57
CA LEU A 40 -0.87 11.82 -2.92
C LEU A 40 0.00 12.64 -3.86
N LEU A 41 0.17 12.19 -5.10
CA LEU A 41 0.95 12.91 -6.12
C LEU A 41 0.32 14.26 -6.45
N TYR A 42 -1.00 14.30 -6.59
CA TYR A 42 -1.71 15.53 -6.88
C TYR A 42 -1.49 16.58 -5.77
N ARG A 43 -1.66 16.17 -4.51
CA ARG A 43 -1.45 17.07 -3.37
C ARG A 43 0.00 17.56 -3.30
N THR A 44 0.96 16.67 -3.54
CA THR A 44 2.38 17.02 -3.53
C THR A 44 2.72 18.03 -4.62
N ALA A 45 2.14 17.87 -5.81
CA ALA A 45 2.30 18.82 -6.91
C ALA A 45 1.63 20.16 -6.58
N ARG A 46 0.45 20.15 -5.98
CA ARG A 46 -0.29 21.35 -5.59
C ARG A 46 0.48 22.20 -4.58
N THR A 47 1.21 21.59 -3.67
CA THR A 47 1.99 22.29 -2.66
C THR A 47 3.35 22.77 -3.19
N GLY A 48 3.70 22.44 -4.42
CA GLY A 48 4.96 22.82 -5.04
C GLY A 48 6.18 22.02 -4.62
N VAL A 49 6.00 20.99 -3.78
CA VAL A 49 7.09 20.10 -3.35
C VAL A 49 7.61 19.27 -4.51
N LEU A 50 6.72 18.93 -5.44
CA LEU A 50 7.05 18.13 -6.62
C LEU A 50 6.46 18.84 -7.84
N SER A 51 7.19 18.88 -8.96
CA SER A 51 6.66 19.45 -10.21
C SER A 51 5.59 18.53 -10.79
N GLU A 52 4.71 19.09 -11.61
CA GLU A 52 3.69 18.29 -12.30
C GLU A 52 4.33 17.22 -13.18
N THR A 53 5.42 17.56 -13.88
CA THR A 53 6.17 16.59 -14.68
C THR A 53 6.75 15.47 -13.82
N GLY A 54 7.32 15.83 -12.65
CA GLY A 54 7.83 14.85 -11.70
C GLY A 54 6.74 13.92 -11.17
N ALA A 55 5.55 14.49 -10.88
CA ALA A 55 4.41 13.69 -10.43
C ALA A 55 3.97 12.69 -11.51
N ARG A 56 3.94 13.12 -12.77
CA ARG A 56 3.63 12.21 -13.90
C ARG A 56 4.64 11.10 -14.03
N HIS A 57 5.93 11.40 -13.90
CA HIS A 57 6.98 10.38 -13.96
C HIS A 57 6.80 9.33 -12.88
N GLN A 58 6.46 9.74 -11.67
CA GLN A 58 6.20 8.79 -10.57
C GLN A 58 4.95 7.96 -10.83
N LEU A 59 3.89 8.58 -11.36
CA LEU A 59 2.67 7.85 -11.71
C LEU A 59 2.92 6.81 -12.80
N ASP A 60 3.72 7.16 -13.82
CA ASP A 60 4.10 6.23 -14.88
C ASP A 60 4.96 5.08 -14.33
N ALA A 61 5.88 5.39 -13.42
CA ALA A 61 6.72 4.39 -12.77
C ALA A 61 5.89 3.39 -11.94
N LEU A 62 4.77 3.83 -11.37
CA LEU A 62 3.86 2.94 -10.66
C LEU A 62 3.36 1.81 -11.55
N ALA A 63 3.09 2.10 -12.83
CA ALA A 63 2.63 1.08 -13.78
C ALA A 63 3.68 0.00 -14.02
N GLY A 64 4.96 0.33 -13.84
CA GLY A 64 6.07 -0.63 -13.95
C GLY A 64 6.34 -1.43 -12.67
N LEU A 65 5.74 -1.03 -11.55
CA LEU A 65 5.89 -1.76 -10.30
C LEU A 65 4.87 -2.89 -10.26
N LYS A 66 5.37 -4.13 -10.16
CA LYS A 66 4.51 -5.32 -10.18
C LYS A 66 3.77 -5.47 -8.86
N ILE A 67 2.54 -4.99 -8.82
CA ILE A 67 1.66 -5.12 -7.66
C ILE A 67 0.39 -5.82 -8.10
N ARG A 68 0.01 -6.88 -7.39
CA ARG A 68 -1.28 -7.53 -7.59
C ARG A 68 -2.34 -6.78 -6.80
N LEU A 69 -3.30 -6.19 -7.51
CA LEU A 69 -4.39 -5.43 -6.90
C LEU A 69 -5.62 -6.30 -6.71
N LEU A 70 -6.23 -6.21 -5.55
CA LEU A 70 -7.37 -7.03 -5.16
C LEU A 70 -8.58 -6.17 -4.80
N ALA A 71 -9.74 -6.56 -5.30
CA ALA A 71 -11.00 -5.84 -5.07
C ALA A 71 -12.15 -6.83 -5.12
N ASP A 72 -12.17 -7.81 -4.21
CA ASP A 72 -13.23 -8.80 -4.18
C ASP A 72 -14.20 -8.58 -3.02
N ARG A 73 -15.31 -9.32 -3.08
CA ARG A 73 -16.37 -9.23 -2.06
C ARG A 73 -15.87 -9.62 -0.66
N VAL A 74 -15.04 -10.64 -0.58
CA VAL A 74 -14.55 -11.15 0.71
C VAL A 74 -13.64 -10.13 1.37
N SER A 75 -12.75 -9.51 0.60
CA SER A 75 -11.87 -8.44 1.13
C SER A 75 -12.68 -7.27 1.67
N ARG A 76 -13.74 -6.85 0.97
CA ARG A 76 -14.58 -5.73 1.42
C ARG A 76 -15.34 -6.06 2.71
N ALA A 77 -15.90 -7.25 2.80
CA ALA A 77 -16.60 -7.71 4.00
C ALA A 77 -15.65 -7.80 5.19
N THR A 78 -14.44 -8.30 4.95
CA THR A 78 -13.39 -8.41 5.96
C THR A 78 -12.93 -7.02 6.43
N ALA A 79 -12.77 -6.08 5.50
CA ALA A 79 -12.40 -4.70 5.82
C ALA A 79 -13.44 -4.03 6.71
N TRP A 80 -14.72 -4.21 6.39
CA TRP A 80 -15.80 -3.70 7.22
C TRP A 80 -15.71 -4.23 8.65
N LYS A 81 -15.53 -5.54 8.78
CA LYS A 81 -15.44 -6.20 10.08
C LYS A 81 -14.23 -5.69 10.89
N ILE A 82 -13.08 -5.54 10.23
CA ILE A 82 -11.85 -5.04 10.86
C ILE A 82 -12.03 -3.60 11.34
N ALA A 83 -12.57 -2.73 10.50
CA ALA A 83 -12.81 -1.34 10.86
C ALA A 83 -13.74 -1.23 12.07
N SER A 84 -14.83 -2.01 12.08
CA SER A 84 -15.74 -2.08 13.23
C SER A 84 -15.04 -2.54 14.49
N GLN A 85 -14.23 -3.59 14.37
CA GLN A 85 -13.52 -4.16 15.51
C GLN A 85 -12.51 -3.19 16.11
N LEU A 86 -11.85 -2.40 15.27
CA LEU A 86 -10.85 -1.42 15.70
C LEU A 86 -11.47 -0.05 16.05
N GLY A 87 -12.77 0.12 15.84
CA GLY A 87 -13.46 1.38 16.12
C GLY A 87 -13.09 2.49 15.16
N TRP A 88 -12.70 2.15 13.93
CA TRP A 88 -12.34 3.14 12.92
C TRP A 88 -13.56 3.67 12.19
N ASP A 89 -13.56 4.96 11.90
CA ASP A 89 -14.62 5.62 11.11
C ASP A 89 -14.44 5.46 9.62
N ASP A 90 -13.27 4.99 9.19
CA ASP A 90 -12.85 4.96 7.80
C ASP A 90 -12.48 3.53 7.40
N ILE A 91 -13.03 3.08 6.28
CA ILE A 91 -12.79 1.73 5.74
C ILE A 91 -11.46 1.65 5.00
N GLY A 92 -10.99 2.74 4.41
CA GLY A 92 -9.80 2.73 3.56
C GLY A 92 -8.60 2.00 4.17
N PRO A 93 -8.13 2.41 5.36
CA PRO A 93 -7.00 1.72 6.00
C PRO A 93 -7.28 0.25 6.30
N ALA A 94 -8.52 -0.10 6.64
CA ALA A 94 -8.91 -1.46 6.94
C ALA A 94 -8.85 -2.38 5.71
N GLU A 95 -8.95 -1.84 4.50
CA GLU A 95 -8.79 -2.63 3.28
C GLU A 95 -7.39 -3.22 3.17
N TYR A 96 -6.36 -2.49 3.60
CA TYR A 96 -4.98 -2.99 3.62
C TYR A 96 -4.84 -4.15 4.60
N LEU A 97 -5.46 -4.05 5.77
CA LEU A 97 -5.44 -5.13 6.75
C LEU A 97 -6.20 -6.36 6.25
N ALA A 98 -7.32 -6.15 5.56
CA ALA A 98 -8.11 -7.25 5.00
C ALA A 98 -7.31 -8.03 3.95
N VAL A 99 -6.67 -7.31 3.03
CA VAL A 99 -5.83 -7.95 2.01
C VAL A 99 -4.65 -8.67 2.68
N ALA A 100 -4.03 -8.06 3.69
CA ALA A 100 -2.94 -8.70 4.41
C ALA A 100 -3.40 -9.99 5.09
N ALA A 101 -4.54 -9.97 5.77
CA ALA A 101 -5.07 -11.14 6.47
C ALA A 101 -5.44 -12.29 5.51
N LEU A 102 -5.99 -11.95 4.34
CA LEU A 102 -6.53 -12.94 3.42
C LEU A 102 -5.51 -13.42 2.38
N GLN A 103 -4.55 -12.58 1.97
CA GLN A 103 -3.75 -12.84 0.77
C GLN A 103 -2.25 -12.62 0.94
N ALA A 104 -1.78 -12.26 2.13
CA ALA A 104 -0.38 -11.92 2.30
C ALA A 104 0.21 -12.45 3.60
N ASP A 105 1.53 -12.35 3.70
CA ASP A 105 2.28 -12.81 4.87
C ASP A 105 2.52 -11.67 5.85
N ALA A 106 2.68 -10.44 5.34
CA ALA A 106 2.95 -9.28 6.18
C ALA A 106 2.59 -7.98 5.48
N LEU A 107 2.45 -6.93 6.26
CA LEU A 107 2.16 -5.57 5.81
C LEU A 107 3.40 -4.69 6.01
N VAL A 108 3.77 -3.94 4.98
CA VAL A 108 4.79 -2.90 5.06
C VAL A 108 4.09 -1.56 4.91
N THR A 109 4.15 -0.71 5.92
CA THR A 109 3.42 0.56 5.96
C THR A 109 4.23 1.64 6.66
N GLU A 110 3.91 2.89 6.34
CA GLU A 110 4.40 4.07 7.07
C GLU A 110 3.27 4.74 7.88
N ASP A 111 2.05 4.21 7.81
CA ASP A 111 0.91 4.71 8.59
C ASP A 111 0.95 4.11 9.99
N GLU A 112 1.02 4.97 11.01
CA GLU A 112 1.11 4.53 12.40
C GLU A 112 -0.07 3.67 12.84
N ARG A 113 -1.29 3.97 12.37
CA ARG A 113 -2.47 3.15 12.71
C ARG A 113 -2.32 1.74 12.19
N LEU A 114 -1.81 1.59 10.96
CA LEU A 114 -1.58 0.28 10.37
C LEU A 114 -0.40 -0.43 11.00
N ALA A 115 0.61 0.30 11.43
CA ALA A 115 1.77 -0.30 12.10
C ALA A 115 1.44 -0.76 13.52
N ASP A 116 0.58 -0.06 14.23
CA ASP A 116 0.27 -0.31 15.63
C ASP A 116 -0.78 -1.42 15.85
N GLN A 117 -1.49 -1.80 14.81
CA GLN A 117 -2.49 -2.87 14.93
C GLN A 117 -1.85 -4.23 15.16
N ARG A 118 -2.60 -5.18 15.67
CA ARG A 118 -2.09 -6.51 16.01
C ARG A 118 -2.83 -7.66 15.33
N LEU A 119 -3.64 -7.35 14.31
CA LEU A 119 -4.42 -8.35 13.59
C LEU A 119 -3.64 -9.07 12.50
N VAL A 120 -2.64 -8.39 11.93
CA VAL A 120 -1.78 -8.96 10.88
C VAL A 120 -0.32 -8.66 11.20
N PRO A 121 0.62 -9.53 10.78
CA PRO A 121 2.05 -9.26 10.94
C PRO A 121 2.48 -8.05 10.12
N THR A 122 3.48 -7.34 10.64
CA THR A 122 4.12 -6.23 9.91
C THR A 122 5.57 -6.60 9.62
N ALA A 123 6.11 -5.99 8.56
CA ALA A 123 7.50 -6.13 8.16
C ALA A 123 8.07 -4.74 7.90
N THR A 124 9.39 -4.66 7.76
CA THR A 124 10.07 -3.40 7.52
C THR A 124 10.16 -3.11 6.03
N TYR A 125 10.37 -1.84 5.70
CA TYR A 125 10.63 -1.44 4.32
C TYR A 125 11.81 -2.21 3.71
N GLU A 126 12.89 -2.39 4.48
CA GLU A 126 14.07 -3.12 4.01
C GLU A 126 13.79 -4.58 3.68
N ASP A 127 12.81 -5.19 4.33
CA ASP A 127 12.44 -6.58 4.05
C ASP A 127 11.98 -6.79 2.60
N LEU A 128 11.51 -5.73 1.93
CA LEU A 128 11.11 -5.81 0.51
C LEU A 128 12.28 -6.13 -0.42
N PHE A 129 13.51 -5.84 0.01
CA PHE A 129 14.69 -5.89 -0.86
C PHE A 129 15.67 -7.01 -0.50
N ARG A 130 15.32 -7.82 0.47
CA ARG A 130 16.18 -8.92 0.95
C ARG A 130 15.83 -10.25 0.29
#